data_642db29899586aa256f19f0171e76d2d
#
_entry.id   642db29899586aa256f19f0171e76d2d
#
_cell.length_a   1.000
_cell.length_b   1.000
_cell.length_c   1.000
_cell.angle_alpha   90.00
_cell.angle_beta   90.00
_cell.angle_gamma   90.00
#
_symmetry.space_group_name_H-M   'P 1'
#
loop_
_entity.id
_entity.type
_entity.pdbx_description
1 polymer ?
#
loop_
_entity_poly.entity_id
_entity_poly.type
_entity_poly.pdbx_seq_one_letter_code
_entity_poly.pdbx_strand_id
1 'polypeptide(L)'
;MKINKSINNKIKDLENYIINPNRGLPDSIFLFLTRITPMINVDLLIKNNKGQTLLTWRKKGEKYPAGWHVPGGIIRFKEKASERVKKVAKLELGSKVHFNKKPIIIKEIFLNQKNRSHFISILYLCKLQDNKGKKNILPI
;
A
#
# COMPACT_ATOMS: atom_id res chain seq x y z
N MET A 1 19.05 22.50 -16.93
CA MET A 1 17.98 23.23 -16.23
C MET A 1 18.55 23.91 -14.98
N LYS A 2 18.59 25.25 -14.93
CA LYS A 2 19.06 25.94 -13.70
C LYS A 2 17.99 25.80 -12.62
N ILE A 3 18.27 25.00 -11.58
CA ILE A 3 17.36 24.86 -10.43
C ILE A 3 17.38 26.20 -9.67
N ASN A 4 16.21 26.82 -9.54
CA ASN A 4 16.09 28.09 -8.83
C ASN A 4 16.41 27.90 -7.34
N LYS A 5 17.31 28.73 -6.79
CA LYS A 5 17.71 28.70 -5.37
C LYS A 5 16.52 28.70 -4.41
N SER A 6 15.43 29.39 -4.77
CA SER A 6 14.17 29.42 -4.01
C SER A 6 13.48 28.04 -3.96
N ILE A 7 13.49 27.28 -5.05
CA ILE A 7 12.89 25.92 -5.08
C ILE A 7 13.70 24.96 -4.21
N ASN A 8 15.03 25.02 -4.27
CA ASN A 8 15.89 24.20 -3.43
C ASN A 8 15.65 24.44 -1.93
N ASN A 9 15.48 25.69 -1.52
CA ASN A 9 15.18 26.00 -0.12
C ASN A 9 13.83 25.40 0.30
N LYS A 10 12.78 25.52 -0.52
CA LYS A 10 11.48 24.93 -0.25
C LYS A 10 11.52 23.38 -0.16
N ILE A 11 12.35 22.76 -1.00
CA ILE A 11 12.56 21.29 -0.94
C ILE A 11 13.23 20.91 0.38
N LYS A 12 14.30 21.62 0.77
CA LYS A 12 14.96 21.39 2.07
C LYS A 12 14.01 21.57 3.25
N ASP A 13 13.13 22.59 3.20
CA ASP A 13 12.13 22.79 4.24
C ASP A 13 11.17 21.60 4.31
N LEU A 14 10.71 21.06 3.18
CA LEU A 14 9.88 19.85 3.15
C LEU A 14 10.62 18.61 3.69
N GLU A 15 11.89 18.46 3.33
CA GLU A 15 12.72 17.34 3.81
C GLU A 15 12.86 17.34 5.34
N ASN A 16 12.92 18.51 5.98
CA ASN A 16 13.01 18.64 7.43
C ASN A 16 11.79 18.04 8.18
N TYR A 17 10.62 17.94 7.52
CA TYR A 17 9.45 17.27 8.06
C TYR A 17 9.46 15.75 7.88
N ILE A 18 10.40 15.20 7.11
CA ILE A 18 10.50 13.77 6.82
C ILE A 18 11.56 13.12 7.71
N ILE A 19 11.16 12.75 8.93
CA ILE A 19 12.09 12.14 9.91
C ILE A 19 12.61 10.79 9.41
N ASN A 20 11.73 9.95 8.89
CA ASN A 20 12.10 8.62 8.38
C ASN A 20 11.12 8.16 7.28
N PRO A 21 11.48 8.31 6.01
CA PRO A 21 10.59 7.96 4.90
C PRO A 21 10.26 6.47 4.84
N ASN A 22 11.07 5.60 5.42
CA ASN A 22 10.77 4.15 5.53
C ASN A 22 9.60 3.88 6.48
N ARG A 23 9.35 4.73 7.47
CA ARG A 23 8.19 4.64 8.36
C ARG A 23 6.94 5.29 7.79
N GLY A 24 7.07 6.09 6.75
CA GLY A 24 6.00 6.82 6.07
C GLY A 24 6.30 8.30 5.99
N LEU A 25 5.42 9.02 5.34
CA LEU A 25 5.51 10.46 5.14
C LEU A 25 4.39 11.16 5.90
N PRO A 26 4.58 12.42 6.32
CA PRO A 26 3.47 13.27 6.76
C PRO A 26 2.37 13.31 5.69
N ASP A 27 1.11 13.36 6.12
CA ASP A 27 -0.05 13.22 5.23
C ASP A 27 -0.07 14.23 4.08
N SER A 28 0.25 15.48 4.34
CA SER A 28 0.31 16.54 3.33
C SER A 28 1.37 16.28 2.26
N ILE A 29 2.56 15.84 2.67
CA ILE A 29 3.65 15.48 1.75
C ILE A 29 3.27 14.22 0.97
N PHE A 30 2.71 13.22 1.63
CA PHE A 30 2.23 12.02 0.97
C PHE A 30 1.18 12.35 -0.11
N LEU A 31 0.15 13.11 0.23
CA LEU A 31 -0.89 13.51 -0.72
C LEU A 31 -0.33 14.36 -1.88
N PHE A 32 0.64 15.24 -1.61
CA PHE A 32 1.34 15.97 -2.65
C PHE A 32 2.03 15.02 -3.64
N LEU A 33 2.82 14.07 -3.15
CA LEU A 33 3.51 13.10 -4.00
C LEU A 33 2.54 12.26 -4.83
N THR A 34 1.38 11.88 -4.29
CA THR A 34 0.37 11.11 -5.04
C THR A 34 -0.26 11.85 -6.21
N ARG A 35 -0.05 13.17 -6.31
CA ARG A 35 -0.52 14.00 -7.43
C ARG A 35 0.52 14.19 -8.52
N ILE A 36 1.78 13.85 -8.26
CA ILE A 36 2.90 14.12 -9.18
C ILE A 36 3.64 12.87 -9.61
N THR A 37 3.43 11.73 -8.94
CA THR A 37 4.07 10.47 -9.29
C THR A 37 3.16 9.27 -8.99
N PRO A 38 3.22 8.18 -9.78
CA PRO A 38 2.54 6.93 -9.45
C PRO A 38 2.99 6.37 -8.11
N MET A 39 2.08 5.74 -7.38
CA MET A 39 2.37 4.99 -6.16
C MET A 39 2.56 3.52 -6.48
N ILE A 40 3.61 2.90 -5.93
CA ILE A 40 3.84 1.46 -6.07
C ILE A 40 3.30 0.78 -4.81
N ASN A 41 2.38 -0.16 -4.98
CA ASN A 41 1.84 -0.94 -3.87
C ASN A 41 1.97 -2.45 -4.10
N VAL A 42 1.94 -3.19 -3.01
CA VAL A 42 1.70 -4.63 -3.02
C VAL A 42 0.26 -4.91 -2.64
N ASP A 43 -0.34 -5.89 -3.30
CA ASP A 43 -1.67 -6.41 -3.00
C ASP A 43 -1.58 -7.92 -2.75
N LEU A 44 -2.30 -8.42 -1.75
CA LEU A 44 -2.24 -9.79 -1.29
C LEU A 44 -3.50 -10.54 -1.73
N LEU A 45 -3.37 -11.38 -2.77
CA LEU A 45 -4.43 -12.30 -3.14
C LEU A 45 -4.36 -13.54 -2.23
N ILE A 46 -5.31 -13.65 -1.32
CA ILE A 46 -5.41 -14.77 -0.39
C ILE A 46 -6.69 -15.54 -0.71
N LYS A 47 -6.57 -16.83 -1.01
CA LYS A 47 -7.70 -17.70 -1.30
C LYS A 47 -7.82 -18.82 -0.27
N ASN A 48 -9.06 -19.19 0.04
CA ASN A 48 -9.34 -20.39 0.83
C ASN A 48 -9.42 -21.64 -0.08
N ASN A 49 -9.66 -22.80 0.52
CA ASN A 49 -9.76 -24.09 -0.19
C ASN A 49 -10.98 -24.16 -1.15
N LYS A 50 -11.96 -23.26 -0.99
CA LYS A 50 -13.12 -23.14 -1.89
C LYS A 50 -12.90 -22.12 -3.03
N GLY A 51 -11.70 -21.56 -3.15
CA GLY A 51 -11.36 -20.57 -4.17
C GLY A 51 -11.82 -19.13 -3.86
N GLN A 52 -12.44 -18.90 -2.71
CA GLN A 52 -12.92 -17.58 -2.31
C GLN A 52 -11.77 -16.68 -1.91
N THR A 53 -11.84 -15.40 -2.29
CA THR A 53 -10.80 -14.40 -2.00
C THR A 53 -11.09 -13.68 -0.68
N LEU A 54 -10.06 -13.51 0.13
CA LEU A 54 -10.13 -12.74 1.36
C LEU A 54 -10.13 -11.25 1.05
N LEU A 55 -11.10 -10.51 1.58
CA LEU A 55 -11.14 -9.06 1.58
C LEU A 55 -11.12 -8.51 3.01
N THR A 56 -10.61 -7.30 3.17
CA THR A 56 -10.66 -6.53 4.42
C THR A 56 -11.61 -5.34 4.27
N TRP A 57 -12.29 -4.98 5.36
CA TRP A 57 -13.20 -3.83 5.38
C TRP A 57 -12.45 -2.55 5.77
N ARG A 58 -12.56 -1.54 4.92
CA ARG A 58 -12.09 -0.19 5.23
C ARG A 58 -13.22 0.62 5.85
N LYS A 59 -12.97 1.17 7.02
CA LYS A 59 -13.93 1.98 7.77
C LYS A 59 -14.12 3.37 7.14
N LYS A 60 -15.29 3.98 7.40
CA LYS A 60 -15.55 5.39 7.07
C LYS A 60 -14.58 6.29 7.85
N GLY A 61 -14.06 7.33 7.20
CA GLY A 61 -13.09 8.25 7.80
C GLY A 61 -11.63 7.98 7.46
N GLU A 62 -11.31 6.85 6.86
CA GLU A 62 -10.00 6.60 6.26
C GLU A 62 -9.85 7.39 4.94
N LYS A 63 -8.61 7.53 4.46
CA LYS A 63 -8.25 8.30 3.25
C LYS A 63 -8.92 7.82 1.95
N TYR A 64 -9.53 6.66 1.97
CA TYR A 64 -10.37 6.11 0.91
C TYR A 64 -11.82 5.97 1.37
N PRO A 65 -12.77 5.87 0.45
CA PRO A 65 -14.15 5.50 0.78
C PRO A 65 -14.20 4.18 1.54
N ALA A 66 -15.20 4.04 2.42
CA ALA A 66 -15.48 2.78 3.08
C ALA A 66 -15.79 1.69 2.04
N GLY A 67 -15.32 0.47 2.27
CA GLY A 67 -15.56 -0.62 1.34
C GLY A 67 -14.65 -1.83 1.55
N TRP A 68 -15.06 -2.93 0.93
CA TRP A 68 -14.25 -4.15 0.87
C TRP A 68 -13.12 -3.98 -0.13
N HIS A 69 -11.93 -4.40 0.23
CA HIS A 69 -10.75 -4.34 -0.64
C HIS A 69 -9.79 -5.49 -0.36
N VAL A 70 -8.96 -5.78 -1.36
CA VAL A 70 -7.83 -6.69 -1.22
C VAL A 70 -6.82 -6.07 -0.25
N PRO A 71 -6.31 -6.81 0.76
CA PRO A 71 -5.28 -6.29 1.66
C PRO A 71 -4.09 -5.80 0.86
N GLY A 72 -3.63 -4.58 1.15
CA GLY A 72 -2.55 -3.99 0.37
C GLY A 72 -1.88 -2.80 1.03
N GLY A 73 -0.74 -2.38 0.47
CA GLY A 73 -0.02 -1.24 1.02
C GLY A 73 1.09 -0.72 0.13
N ILE A 74 1.30 0.58 0.19
CA ILE A 74 2.31 1.28 -0.58
C ILE A 74 3.70 0.91 -0.06
N ILE A 75 4.59 0.54 -0.99
CA ILE A 75 6.00 0.29 -0.70
C ILE A 75 6.66 1.61 -0.30
N ARG A 76 7.43 1.60 0.76
CA ARG A 76 8.10 2.79 1.28
C ARG A 76 9.52 2.91 0.75
N PHE A 77 10.12 4.06 0.95
CA PHE A 77 11.49 4.32 0.53
C PHE A 77 12.46 3.27 1.09
N LYS A 78 13.30 2.69 0.22
CA LYS A 78 14.26 1.60 0.55
C LYS A 78 13.65 0.35 1.20
N GLU A 79 12.36 0.11 0.99
CA GLU A 79 11.68 -1.09 1.45
C GLU A 79 11.52 -2.08 0.30
N LYS A 80 11.82 -3.35 0.53
CA LYS A 80 11.56 -4.42 -0.45
C LYS A 80 10.07 -4.74 -0.52
N ALA A 81 9.56 -5.06 -1.71
CA ALA A 81 8.17 -5.49 -1.88
C ALA A 81 7.81 -6.68 -0.97
N SER A 82 8.73 -7.65 -0.80
CA SER A 82 8.54 -8.80 0.10
C SER A 82 8.42 -8.41 1.58
N GLU A 83 9.06 -7.34 2.01
CA GLU A 83 8.92 -6.80 3.38
C GLU A 83 7.57 -6.12 3.56
N ARG A 84 7.11 -5.36 2.52
CA ARG A 84 5.79 -4.75 2.53
C ARG A 84 4.68 -5.79 2.60
N VAL A 85 4.76 -6.88 1.83
CA VAL A 85 3.80 -8.01 1.90
C VAL A 85 3.66 -8.52 3.34
N LYS A 86 4.78 -8.78 4.03
CA LYS A 86 4.77 -9.25 5.42
C LYS A 86 4.15 -8.22 6.38
N LYS A 87 4.47 -6.93 6.19
CA LYS A 87 3.92 -5.84 7.02
C LYS A 87 2.42 -5.67 6.81
N VAL A 88 1.93 -5.73 5.56
CA VAL A 88 0.49 -5.67 5.25
C VAL A 88 -0.23 -6.84 5.91
N ALA A 89 0.25 -8.06 5.75
CA ALA A 89 -0.34 -9.24 6.38
C ALA A 89 -0.44 -9.08 7.90
N LYS A 90 0.62 -8.61 8.55
CA LYS A 90 0.62 -8.39 10.00
C LYS A 90 -0.35 -7.28 10.43
N LEU A 91 -0.37 -6.15 9.70
CA LEU A 91 -1.17 -4.97 10.06
C LEU A 91 -2.66 -5.15 9.78
N GLU A 92 -3.02 -5.66 8.60
CA GLU A 92 -4.42 -5.78 8.19
C GLU A 92 -5.06 -7.11 8.63
N LEU A 93 -4.29 -8.21 8.65
CA LEU A 93 -4.81 -9.54 8.94
C LEU A 93 -4.43 -10.07 10.32
N GLY A 94 -3.44 -9.44 10.97
CA GLY A 94 -2.90 -9.93 12.25
C GLY A 94 -2.17 -11.28 12.14
N SER A 95 -1.81 -11.70 10.93
CA SER A 95 -1.22 -13.02 10.63
C SER A 95 0.06 -12.88 9.81
N LYS A 96 0.85 -13.96 9.79
CA LYS A 96 1.92 -14.14 8.83
C LYS A 96 1.37 -14.79 7.56
N VAL A 97 2.07 -14.61 6.44
CA VAL A 97 1.73 -15.23 5.16
C VAL A 97 2.93 -15.93 4.53
N HIS A 98 2.66 -17.06 3.87
CA HIS A 98 3.55 -17.64 2.89
C HIS A 98 3.21 -17.06 1.51
N PHE A 99 4.21 -16.71 0.72
CA PHE A 99 4.04 -16.22 -0.64
C PHE A 99 5.30 -16.46 -1.45
N ASN A 100 5.12 -16.56 -2.77
CA ASN A 100 6.22 -16.63 -3.71
C ASN A 100 6.85 -15.23 -3.86
N LYS A 101 8.18 -15.15 -3.95
CA LYS A 101 8.88 -13.88 -4.21
C LYS A 101 8.52 -13.29 -5.58
N LYS A 102 8.10 -14.11 -6.54
CA LYS A 102 7.63 -13.68 -7.86
C LYS A 102 6.16 -13.30 -7.77
N PRO A 103 5.78 -12.05 -8.13
CA PRO A 103 4.38 -11.66 -8.19
C PRO A 103 3.65 -12.40 -9.31
N ILE A 104 2.34 -12.55 -9.18
CA ILE A 104 1.51 -13.16 -10.21
C ILE A 104 1.09 -12.17 -11.31
N ILE A 105 0.93 -10.89 -10.94
CA ILE A 105 0.58 -9.80 -11.86
C ILE A 105 1.26 -8.51 -11.40
N ILE A 106 1.67 -7.68 -12.37
CA ILE A 106 1.97 -6.25 -12.17
C ILE A 106 1.00 -5.50 -13.08
N LYS A 107 0.21 -4.58 -12.50
CA LYS A 107 -0.84 -3.86 -13.21
C LYS A 107 -0.82 -2.38 -12.87
N GLU A 108 -0.96 -1.56 -13.89
CA GLU A 108 -1.22 -0.14 -13.77
C GLU A 108 -2.71 0.11 -13.50
N ILE A 109 -3.03 0.97 -12.55
CA ILE A 109 -4.39 1.26 -12.11
C ILE A 109 -4.57 2.77 -12.06
N PHE A 110 -5.61 3.26 -12.75
CA PHE A 110 -6.07 4.64 -12.68
C PHE A 110 -7.43 4.71 -11.98
N LEU A 111 -7.57 5.65 -11.05
CA LEU A 111 -8.82 5.93 -10.35
C LEU A 111 -9.27 7.36 -10.66
N ASN A 112 -10.55 7.57 -10.85
CA ASN A 112 -11.12 8.91 -11.09
C ASN A 112 -11.22 9.72 -9.79
N GLN A 113 -10.09 10.18 -9.28
CA GLN A 113 -10.00 10.99 -8.05
C GLN A 113 -8.76 11.88 -8.09
N LYS A 114 -8.77 12.99 -7.33
CA LYS A 114 -7.67 13.98 -7.32
C LYS A 114 -6.37 13.45 -6.72
N ASN A 115 -6.45 12.72 -5.62
CA ASN A 115 -5.31 12.18 -4.91
C ASN A 115 -5.30 10.65 -5.01
N ARG A 116 -4.10 10.05 -5.01
CA ARG A 116 -3.98 8.58 -4.99
C ARG A 116 -4.72 7.93 -6.17
N SER A 117 -4.60 8.53 -7.35
CA SER A 117 -5.33 8.12 -8.55
C SER A 117 -4.53 7.23 -9.49
N HIS A 118 -3.21 7.13 -9.30
CA HIS A 118 -2.32 6.36 -10.16
C HIS A 118 -1.46 5.39 -9.35
N PHE A 119 -1.59 4.10 -9.62
CA PHE A 119 -0.86 3.02 -8.94
C PHE A 119 -0.21 2.07 -9.92
N ILE A 120 0.94 1.52 -9.50
CA ILE A 120 1.49 0.28 -10.02
C ILE A 120 1.26 -0.78 -8.94
N SER A 121 0.28 -1.65 -9.15
CA SER A 121 -0.05 -2.75 -8.24
C SER A 121 0.78 -3.98 -8.54
N ILE A 122 1.43 -4.52 -7.51
CA ILE A 122 2.21 -5.76 -7.56
C ILE A 122 1.44 -6.80 -6.75
N LEU A 123 0.73 -7.71 -7.44
CA LEU A 123 -0.14 -8.70 -6.82
C LEU A 123 0.63 -9.98 -6.48
N TYR A 124 0.60 -10.37 -5.21
CA TYR A 124 1.19 -11.61 -4.71
C TYR A 124 0.11 -12.61 -4.31
N LEU A 125 0.25 -13.87 -4.76
CA LEU A 125 -0.53 -14.97 -4.23
C LEU A 125 0.02 -15.35 -2.86
N CYS A 126 -0.82 -15.25 -1.83
CA CYS A 126 -0.45 -15.46 -0.45
C CYS A 126 -1.33 -16.54 0.20
N LYS A 127 -0.77 -17.24 1.18
CA LYS A 127 -1.46 -18.22 2.05
C LYS A 127 -1.24 -17.83 3.50
N LEU A 128 -2.32 -17.72 4.29
CA LEU A 128 -2.23 -17.46 5.73
C LEU A 128 -1.51 -18.62 6.43
N GLN A 129 -0.63 -18.29 7.38
CA GLN A 129 0.04 -19.28 8.22
C GLN A 129 -0.86 -19.76 9.37
N ASP A 130 -1.65 -18.85 9.94
CA ASP A 130 -2.55 -19.14 11.05
C ASP A 130 -3.98 -18.76 10.68
N ASN A 131 -4.95 -19.65 10.93
CA ASN A 131 -6.37 -19.41 10.70
C ASN A 131 -7.01 -18.46 11.74
N LYS A 132 -6.23 -17.86 12.63
CA LYS A 132 -6.70 -16.89 13.65
C LYS A 132 -6.78 -15.48 13.04
N GLY A 133 -7.66 -15.29 12.07
CA GLY A 133 -7.94 -13.98 11.47
C GLY A 133 -8.78 -13.08 12.38
N LYS A 134 -8.59 -11.76 12.26
CA LYS A 134 -9.43 -10.74 12.92
C LYS A 134 -10.89 -10.82 12.44
N LYS A 135 -11.85 -10.49 13.33
CA LYS A 135 -13.31 -10.55 13.12
C LYS A 135 -13.91 -9.77 11.92
N ASN A 136 -13.11 -9.04 11.12
CA ASN A 136 -13.59 -8.22 9.99
C ASN A 136 -13.07 -8.75 8.63
N ILE A 137 -13.01 -10.05 8.47
CA ILE A 137 -12.54 -10.70 7.24
C ILE A 137 -13.72 -11.49 6.67
N LEU A 138 -14.15 -11.18 5.44
CA LEU A 138 -15.13 -11.97 4.70
C LEU A 138 -14.43 -12.72 3.56
N PRO A 139 -14.68 -14.03 3.42
CA PRO A 139 -14.41 -14.75 2.18
C PRO A 139 -15.52 -14.42 1.16
N ILE A 140 -15.13 -14.01 -0.04
CA ILE A 140 -16.03 -13.87 -1.20
C ILE A 140 -15.72 -14.97 -2.20
#